data_0da179dacc309d55508de5dbc972893f
#
_entry.id   0da179dacc309d55508de5dbc972893f
#
_cell.length_a   1.000
_cell.length_b   1.000
_cell.length_c   1.000
_cell.angle_alpha   90.00
_cell.angle_beta   90.00
_cell.angle_gamma   90.00
#
_symmetry.space_group_name_H-M   'P 1'
#
loop_
_entity.id
_entity.type
_entity.pdbx_description
1 polymer ?
#
loop_
_entity_poly.entity_id
_entity_poly.type
_entity_poly.pdbx_seq_one_letter_code
_entity_poly.pdbx_strand_id
1 'polypeptide(L)'
;MKSWIYSAVALLVLLLIICVSYVIKSQETKSWFTTLVLSESGESSIREIIDTDFSSTDQRGIWREIPNVKSIDFVYSPYAPDTSKILSNPEIATFPGCSINYQDMTACLRIGKPEVNNYGLHRYIIDYQLQDDKLLSSNECGLRTDAENGVNTFCWIGVPEGWNWNIKSAMLQIKSEKQLINPECSVGYWYPSNFSSQSNNCEIRQIGDITIVTANNIDRSTGVWVRAKVSNQDASPDESFLNPPKAPSRDDARHPISKDFLFILIALIIAVLGKILTTQFLLYKGRDIVRDGGATEAAFADSNEGSTKALSNKEMEKLVTLSVVPPDNVTPYHGAIIVNEKVTADAKQAWFLSQILDKRIEMRGKSGTKFKYASSEPPEIDGPLEKMFGRKAHEHKPLIDLKDPVPLDGPQQRSRESFALGWDVLDKRLKEWFEESDSWLHRKPFNWKYAVVILSGTLLGIGGVVVALPKIGYILGSFLFGALVAYQFRSYELAVRSPKGSGQWIQIQGFKKFIQTSEAKHVERAAKDGKLRLYTAWAVALGEIDHWSKTLKASKIMEEPDYEDDWVFTSHAYLFHSYSTENYDTESNFGGGGGDGGGGGGGGGGGGGGGW
;
A
#
# COMPACT_ATOMS: atom_id res chain seq x y z
N MET A 1 -12.53 15.64 9.75
CA MET A 1 -13.01 14.67 8.75
C MET A 1 -11.93 14.16 7.80
N LYS A 2 -11.10 15.04 7.18
CA LYS A 2 -10.03 14.63 6.23
C LYS A 2 -9.02 13.63 6.82
N SER A 3 -8.59 13.76 8.08
CA SER A 3 -7.63 12.83 8.71
C SER A 3 -8.16 11.40 8.88
N TRP A 4 -9.46 11.23 9.01
CA TRP A 4 -10.10 9.92 9.13
C TRP A 4 -10.13 9.19 7.78
N ILE A 5 -10.36 9.92 6.69
CA ILE A 5 -10.36 9.38 5.33
C ILE A 5 -8.96 8.88 4.94
N TYR A 6 -7.91 9.65 5.21
CA TYR A 6 -6.53 9.22 4.92
C TYR A 6 -6.10 8.01 5.77
N SER A 7 -6.52 7.95 7.04
CA SER A 7 -6.26 6.77 7.88
C SER A 7 -7.00 5.53 7.36
N ALA A 8 -8.23 5.69 6.89
CA ALA A 8 -9.00 4.61 6.28
C ALA A 8 -8.36 4.15 4.94
N VAL A 9 -7.89 5.07 4.11
CA VAL A 9 -7.18 4.76 2.85
C VAL A 9 -5.86 4.04 3.14
N ALA A 10 -5.07 4.51 4.10
CA ALA A 10 -3.83 3.84 4.48
C ALA A 10 -4.06 2.43 5.04
N LEU A 11 -5.13 2.23 5.79
CA LEU A 11 -5.54 0.92 6.29
C LEU A 11 -6.02 0.00 5.15
N LEU A 12 -6.73 0.54 4.18
CA LEU A 12 -7.18 -0.16 2.96
C LEU A 12 -5.98 -0.57 2.09
N VAL A 13 -4.99 0.29 1.92
CA VAL A 13 -3.75 -0.02 1.18
C VAL A 13 -2.96 -1.12 1.90
N LEU A 14 -2.85 -1.08 3.24
CA LEU A 14 -2.23 -2.16 4.01
C LEU A 14 -2.97 -3.49 3.85
N LEU A 15 -4.30 -3.47 3.95
CA LEU A 15 -5.13 -4.65 3.69
C LEU A 15 -4.93 -5.18 2.27
N LEU A 16 -4.83 -4.30 1.29
CA LEU A 16 -4.61 -4.65 -0.10
C LEU A 16 -3.22 -5.27 -0.31
N ILE A 17 -2.16 -4.73 0.31
CA ILE A 17 -0.82 -5.30 0.28
C ILE A 17 -0.79 -6.68 0.96
N ILE A 18 -1.45 -6.84 2.10
CA ILE A 18 -1.57 -8.12 2.81
C ILE A 18 -2.39 -9.12 1.97
N CYS A 19 -3.51 -8.70 1.39
CA CYS A 19 -4.31 -9.53 0.48
C CYS A 19 -3.54 -9.92 -0.78
N VAL A 20 -2.78 -9.02 -1.38
CA VAL A 20 -1.95 -9.30 -2.57
C VAL A 20 -0.82 -10.28 -2.22
N SER A 21 -0.15 -10.12 -1.07
CA SER A 21 0.86 -11.10 -0.62
C SER A 21 0.25 -12.46 -0.27
N TYR A 22 -1.03 -12.51 0.07
CA TYR A 22 -1.76 -13.74 0.31
C TYR A 22 -2.19 -14.44 -0.99
N VAL A 23 -2.62 -13.66 -1.99
CA VAL A 23 -3.04 -14.17 -3.32
C VAL A 23 -1.86 -14.71 -4.14
N ILE A 24 -0.63 -14.28 -3.86
CA ILE A 24 0.60 -14.75 -4.55
C ILE A 24 1.20 -16.01 -3.87
N LYS A 25 0.49 -16.73 -3.01
CA LYS A 25 0.92 -18.09 -2.69
C LYS A 25 0.78 -18.94 -3.95
N SER A 26 1.90 -19.18 -4.61
CA SER A 26 1.98 -20.07 -5.78
C SER A 26 1.51 -21.45 -5.37
N GLN A 27 0.67 -22.06 -6.21
CA GLN A 27 0.36 -23.48 -6.12
C GLN A 27 1.66 -24.27 -6.10
N GLU A 28 1.75 -25.28 -5.26
CA GLU A 28 2.92 -26.15 -5.22
C GLU A 28 2.53 -27.60 -5.01
N THR A 29 3.31 -28.49 -5.55
CA THR A 29 3.26 -29.92 -5.22
C THR A 29 4.14 -30.15 -4.00
N LYS A 30 3.55 -30.58 -2.89
CA LYS A 30 4.27 -30.79 -1.62
C LYS A 30 5.15 -32.02 -1.68
N SER A 31 4.64 -33.09 -2.26
CA SER A 31 5.39 -34.31 -2.45
C SER A 31 5.00 -35.02 -3.74
N TRP A 32 6.00 -35.57 -4.39
CA TRP A 32 5.87 -36.48 -5.52
C TRP A 32 6.55 -37.79 -5.17
N PHE A 33 5.79 -38.86 -5.02
CA PHE A 33 6.29 -40.16 -4.65
C PHE A 33 5.94 -41.16 -5.73
N THR A 34 6.96 -41.86 -6.28
CA THR A 34 6.72 -42.85 -7.35
C THR A 34 7.44 -44.15 -7.04
N THR A 35 6.76 -45.22 -7.27
CA THR A 35 7.35 -46.57 -7.27
C THR A 35 7.27 -47.16 -8.68
N LEU A 36 8.37 -47.72 -9.15
CA LEU A 36 8.51 -48.40 -10.41
C LEU A 36 8.96 -49.83 -10.18
N VAL A 37 8.26 -50.80 -10.70
CA VAL A 37 8.71 -52.21 -10.83
C VAL A 37 9.02 -52.47 -12.29
N LEU A 38 10.23 -52.93 -12.58
CA LEU A 38 10.73 -53.21 -13.91
C LEU A 38 11.11 -54.70 -14.02
N SER A 39 10.46 -55.42 -14.94
CA SER A 39 10.79 -56.81 -15.25
C SER A 39 11.98 -56.95 -16.21
N GLU A 40 12.55 -58.14 -16.34
CA GLU A 40 13.57 -58.45 -17.33
C GLU A 40 13.06 -58.31 -18.76
N SER A 41 11.75 -58.56 -18.98
CA SER A 41 11.08 -58.41 -20.30
C SER A 41 10.85 -56.94 -20.71
N GLY A 42 11.14 -55.96 -19.82
CA GLY A 42 10.86 -54.55 -20.05
C GLY A 42 9.47 -54.13 -19.62
N GLU A 43 8.64 -55.04 -19.12
CA GLU A 43 7.35 -54.68 -18.55
C GLU A 43 7.53 -53.81 -17.33
N SER A 44 6.73 -52.75 -17.20
CA SER A 44 6.83 -51.80 -16.10
C SER A 44 5.49 -51.57 -15.41
N SER A 45 5.50 -51.51 -14.09
CA SER A 45 4.35 -51.07 -13.29
C SER A 45 4.72 -49.86 -12.45
N ILE A 46 3.98 -48.78 -12.61
CA ILE A 46 4.28 -47.51 -12.00
C ILE A 46 3.11 -47.06 -11.13
N ARG A 47 3.41 -46.62 -9.92
CA ARG A 47 2.47 -45.94 -9.04
C ARG A 47 3.00 -44.55 -8.73
N GLU A 48 2.28 -43.50 -9.11
CA GLU A 48 2.52 -42.11 -8.73
C GLU A 48 1.58 -41.70 -7.59
N ILE A 49 2.13 -41.08 -6.56
CA ILE A 49 1.37 -40.45 -5.47
C ILE A 49 1.78 -38.98 -5.42
N ILE A 50 0.84 -38.10 -5.74
CA ILE A 50 1.07 -36.66 -5.91
C ILE A 50 0.26 -35.92 -4.86
N ASP A 51 0.94 -35.23 -3.94
CA ASP A 51 0.32 -34.38 -2.93
C ASP A 51 0.44 -32.91 -3.36
N THR A 52 -0.67 -32.32 -3.75
CA THR A 52 -0.73 -30.96 -4.29
C THR A 52 -1.49 -30.03 -3.38
N ASP A 53 -0.92 -28.85 -3.11
CA ASP A 53 -1.55 -27.76 -2.36
C ASP A 53 -2.14 -26.73 -3.33
N PHE A 54 -3.47 -26.69 -3.42
CA PHE A 54 -4.20 -25.73 -4.27
C PHE A 54 -4.33 -24.35 -3.64
N SER A 55 -3.86 -24.15 -2.41
CA SER A 55 -3.82 -22.87 -1.68
C SER A 55 -5.13 -22.07 -1.73
N SER A 56 -5.31 -21.23 -2.74
CA SER A 56 -6.43 -20.26 -2.81
C SER A 56 -6.99 -20.10 -4.24
N THR A 57 -6.77 -21.07 -5.11
CA THR A 57 -7.14 -20.92 -6.52
C THR A 57 -8.36 -21.76 -6.90
N ASP A 58 -9.06 -21.32 -7.97
CA ASP A 58 -10.24 -21.97 -8.52
C ASP A 58 -9.91 -23.24 -9.32
N GLN A 59 -8.93 -24.02 -8.85
CA GLN A 59 -8.52 -25.23 -9.52
C GLN A 59 -9.47 -26.39 -9.16
N ARG A 60 -9.81 -27.19 -10.14
CA ARG A 60 -10.78 -28.30 -10.01
C ARG A 60 -10.12 -29.66 -9.84
N GLY A 61 -8.80 -29.73 -10.11
CA GLY A 61 -8.03 -30.95 -10.02
C GLY A 61 -6.65 -30.84 -10.68
N ILE A 62 -6.06 -31.98 -11.00
CA ILE A 62 -4.83 -32.07 -11.78
C ILE A 62 -5.09 -32.67 -13.15
N TRP A 63 -4.25 -32.32 -14.09
CA TRP A 63 -4.14 -33.06 -15.34
C TRP A 63 -2.73 -33.68 -15.43
N ARG A 64 -2.65 -34.88 -16.00
CA ARG A 64 -1.42 -35.63 -16.13
C ARG A 64 -1.35 -36.26 -17.53
N GLU A 65 -0.29 -35.94 -18.24
CA GLU A 65 0.04 -36.53 -19.55
C GLU A 65 1.11 -37.59 -19.34
N ILE A 66 0.82 -38.84 -19.76
CA ILE A 66 1.70 -39.97 -19.59
C ILE A 66 1.99 -40.53 -21.01
N PRO A 67 3.19 -40.29 -21.55
CA PRO A 67 3.59 -40.83 -22.85
C PRO A 67 3.88 -42.33 -22.76
N ASN A 68 3.73 -43.01 -23.85
CA ASN A 68 4.03 -44.47 -24.00
C ASN A 68 3.26 -45.38 -23.02
N VAL A 69 2.06 -44.99 -22.63
CA VAL A 69 1.24 -45.80 -21.72
C VAL A 69 0.71 -47.04 -22.40
N LYS A 70 0.78 -48.19 -21.71
CA LYS A 70 0.17 -49.46 -22.13
C LYS A 70 -1.23 -49.63 -21.55
N SER A 71 -1.36 -49.36 -20.25
CA SER A 71 -2.62 -49.39 -19.51
C SER A 71 -2.61 -48.40 -18.34
N ILE A 72 -3.82 -47.98 -17.94
CA ILE A 72 -4.02 -47.28 -16.68
C ILE A 72 -4.89 -48.16 -15.81
N ASP A 73 -4.31 -48.62 -14.68
CA ASP A 73 -4.93 -49.63 -13.85
C ASP A 73 -5.77 -49.04 -12.73
N PHE A 74 -5.39 -47.87 -12.24
CA PHE A 74 -6.08 -47.21 -11.14
C PHE A 74 -5.85 -45.69 -11.10
N VAL A 75 -6.91 -44.92 -10.77
CA VAL A 75 -6.82 -43.48 -10.50
C VAL A 75 -7.66 -43.16 -9.27
N TYR A 76 -7.06 -42.43 -8.30
CA TYR A 76 -7.73 -42.00 -7.10
C TYR A 76 -7.66 -40.48 -6.93
N SER A 77 -8.78 -39.92 -6.50
CA SER A 77 -8.88 -38.53 -6.01
C SER A 77 -9.73 -38.49 -4.73
N PRO A 78 -9.34 -37.77 -3.68
CA PRO A 78 -10.06 -37.75 -2.40
C PRO A 78 -11.47 -37.14 -2.47
N TYR A 79 -11.81 -36.45 -3.56
CA TYR A 79 -13.14 -35.84 -3.78
C TYR A 79 -14.05 -36.63 -4.69
N ALA A 80 -13.66 -37.79 -5.12
CA ALA A 80 -14.49 -38.68 -5.87
C ALA A 80 -14.71 -39.99 -5.05
N PRO A 81 -15.54 -39.99 -4.02
CA PRO A 81 -15.74 -41.15 -3.15
C PRO A 81 -16.31 -42.37 -3.93
N ASP A 82 -16.89 -42.15 -5.10
CA ASP A 82 -17.50 -43.21 -5.93
C ASP A 82 -16.68 -43.60 -7.17
N THR A 83 -15.51 -42.99 -7.39
CA THR A 83 -14.63 -43.34 -8.52
C THR A 83 -13.56 -44.36 -8.13
N SER A 84 -13.83 -45.22 -7.17
CA SER A 84 -13.14 -46.50 -7.04
C SER A 84 -13.43 -47.45 -8.21
N LYS A 85 -14.04 -46.92 -9.26
CA LYS A 85 -14.14 -47.66 -10.54
C LYS A 85 -12.77 -47.61 -11.18
N ILE A 86 -12.11 -48.75 -11.21
CA ILE A 86 -11.04 -49.08 -12.12
C ILE A 86 -11.46 -48.55 -13.49
N LEU A 87 -10.77 -47.53 -13.99
CA LEU A 87 -10.97 -47.04 -15.34
C LEU A 87 -10.40 -48.12 -16.27
N SER A 88 -11.22 -49.09 -16.60
CA SER A 88 -10.85 -50.19 -17.51
C SER A 88 -10.62 -49.72 -18.96
N ASN A 89 -10.97 -48.47 -19.29
CA ASN A 89 -10.58 -47.73 -20.48
C ASN A 89 -10.64 -46.22 -20.14
N PRO A 90 -9.52 -45.54 -19.94
CA PRO A 90 -9.55 -44.11 -19.89
C PRO A 90 -10.03 -43.61 -21.26
N GLU A 91 -11.13 -42.86 -21.28
CA GLU A 91 -11.43 -42.05 -22.45
C GLU A 91 -10.22 -41.16 -22.67
N ILE A 92 -9.53 -41.35 -23.79
CA ILE A 92 -8.47 -40.47 -24.25
C ILE A 92 -9.15 -39.13 -24.55
N ALA A 93 -9.27 -38.28 -23.56
CA ALA A 93 -9.87 -36.99 -23.73
C ALA A 93 -8.87 -36.07 -24.41
N THR A 94 -9.14 -35.74 -25.65
CA THR A 94 -8.45 -34.65 -26.35
C THR A 94 -8.93 -33.33 -25.77
N PHE A 95 -8.07 -32.63 -25.02
CA PHE A 95 -8.35 -31.23 -24.65
C PHE A 95 -7.25 -30.32 -25.19
N PRO A 96 -7.51 -29.02 -25.29
CA PRO A 96 -6.52 -28.06 -25.75
C PRO A 96 -5.20 -28.19 -24.98
N GLY A 97 -4.12 -28.55 -25.69
CA GLY A 97 -2.80 -28.76 -25.10
C GLY A 97 -2.33 -30.21 -25.01
N CYS A 98 -3.21 -31.19 -25.19
CA CYS A 98 -2.80 -32.58 -25.32
C CYS A 98 -2.65 -32.95 -26.80
N SER A 99 -1.41 -32.99 -27.29
CA SER A 99 -1.13 -33.46 -28.64
C SER A 99 -1.13 -34.98 -28.65
N ILE A 100 -2.14 -35.60 -29.28
CA ILE A 100 -2.10 -37.03 -29.55
C ILE A 100 -1.18 -37.23 -30.76
N ASN A 101 0.01 -37.77 -30.49
CA ASN A 101 0.82 -38.30 -31.57
C ASN A 101 0.39 -39.76 -31.80
N TYR A 102 -0.20 -40.07 -32.96
CA TYR A 102 -0.71 -41.41 -33.28
C TYR A 102 0.36 -42.51 -33.29
N GLN A 103 1.65 -42.13 -33.23
CA GLN A 103 2.76 -43.08 -33.16
C GLN A 103 3.17 -43.47 -31.74
N ASP A 104 2.88 -42.60 -30.75
CA ASP A 104 3.16 -42.87 -29.36
C ASP A 104 1.85 -42.74 -28.55
N MET A 105 1.40 -43.83 -27.92
CA MET A 105 0.18 -43.84 -27.11
C MET A 105 0.38 -42.97 -25.89
N THR A 106 -0.14 -41.76 -25.92
CA THR A 106 -0.10 -40.83 -24.80
C THR A 106 -1.47 -40.76 -24.13
N ALA A 107 -1.53 -41.00 -22.82
CA ALA A 107 -2.75 -40.83 -22.04
C ALA A 107 -2.78 -39.45 -21.39
N CYS A 108 -3.88 -38.72 -21.61
CA CYS A 108 -4.15 -37.47 -20.95
C CYS A 108 -5.24 -37.66 -19.89
N LEU A 109 -4.86 -37.64 -18.63
CA LEU A 109 -5.76 -37.82 -17.52
C LEU A 109 -6.17 -36.48 -16.93
N ARG A 110 -7.45 -36.26 -16.76
CA ARG A 110 -8.03 -35.14 -16.03
C ARG A 110 -8.66 -35.70 -14.76
N ILE A 111 -8.06 -35.38 -13.61
CA ILE A 111 -8.43 -35.97 -12.33
C ILE A 111 -8.99 -34.86 -11.44
N GLY A 112 -10.32 -34.88 -11.21
CA GLY A 112 -11.06 -33.90 -10.45
C GLY A 112 -12.52 -33.81 -10.90
N LYS A 113 -13.31 -32.99 -10.19
CA LYS A 113 -14.72 -32.73 -10.55
C LYS A 113 -14.85 -31.34 -11.18
N PRO A 114 -15.48 -31.20 -12.36
CA PRO A 114 -15.64 -29.92 -13.06
C PRO A 114 -16.38 -28.86 -12.24
N GLU A 115 -17.23 -29.29 -11.30
CA GLU A 115 -18.12 -28.42 -10.55
C GLU A 115 -17.60 -28.10 -9.12
N VAL A 116 -16.44 -28.66 -8.73
CA VAL A 116 -15.92 -28.55 -7.37
C VAL A 116 -14.53 -27.91 -7.40
N ASN A 117 -14.42 -26.73 -6.83
CA ASN A 117 -13.12 -26.10 -6.61
C ASN A 117 -12.39 -26.78 -5.44
N ASN A 118 -11.15 -27.15 -5.66
CA ASN A 118 -10.30 -27.76 -4.66
C ASN A 118 -9.52 -26.70 -3.90
N TYR A 119 -9.48 -26.84 -2.58
CA TYR A 119 -8.71 -25.98 -1.69
C TYR A 119 -7.86 -26.81 -0.75
N GLY A 120 -6.63 -26.36 -0.49
CA GLY A 120 -5.74 -27.03 0.42
C GLY A 120 -5.03 -28.25 -0.18
N LEU A 121 -4.61 -29.19 0.65
CA LEU A 121 -3.74 -30.29 0.28
C LEU A 121 -4.53 -31.52 -0.13
N HIS A 122 -4.29 -31.99 -1.34
CA HIS A 122 -4.97 -33.14 -1.95
C HIS A 122 -3.98 -34.19 -2.43
N ARG A 123 -4.30 -35.46 -2.24
CA ARG A 123 -3.54 -36.60 -2.77
C ARG A 123 -4.20 -37.19 -3.98
N TYR A 124 -3.41 -37.39 -5.03
CA TYR A 124 -3.76 -38.11 -6.23
C TYR A 124 -2.91 -39.36 -6.35
N ILE A 125 -3.49 -40.47 -6.80
CA ILE A 125 -2.77 -41.71 -7.00
C ILE A 125 -3.10 -42.18 -8.44
N ILE A 126 -2.05 -42.55 -9.18
CA ILE A 126 -2.17 -43.02 -10.54
C ILE A 126 -1.32 -44.30 -10.67
N ASP A 127 -1.96 -45.43 -11.00
CA ASP A 127 -1.29 -46.67 -11.32
C ASP A 127 -1.39 -46.95 -12.82
N TYR A 128 -0.27 -47.18 -13.45
CA TYR A 128 -0.21 -47.41 -14.90
C TYR A 128 0.96 -48.28 -15.29
N GLN A 129 0.89 -48.81 -16.54
CA GLN A 129 1.96 -49.56 -17.18
C GLN A 129 2.41 -48.81 -18.45
N LEU A 130 3.71 -48.79 -18.70
CA LEU A 130 4.26 -48.29 -19.95
C LEU A 130 4.39 -49.43 -20.95
N GLN A 131 4.51 -49.08 -22.24
CA GLN A 131 4.79 -50.05 -23.29
C GLN A 131 6.12 -50.74 -23.02
N ASP A 132 6.17 -52.02 -23.33
CA ASP A 132 7.34 -52.84 -23.15
C ASP A 132 8.56 -52.23 -23.84
N ASP A 133 9.75 -52.36 -23.22
CA ASP A 133 11.05 -51.86 -23.69
C ASP A 133 11.24 -50.34 -23.73
N LYS A 134 10.26 -49.52 -23.38
CA LYS A 134 10.43 -48.06 -23.41
C LYS A 134 11.40 -47.53 -22.37
N LEU A 135 11.56 -48.20 -21.22
CA LEU A 135 12.50 -47.88 -20.19
C LEU A 135 13.92 -48.47 -20.38
N LEU A 136 14.05 -49.40 -21.31
CA LEU A 136 15.30 -50.10 -21.62
C LEU A 136 15.90 -49.68 -22.98
N SER A 137 15.49 -48.57 -23.54
CA SER A 137 15.95 -48.08 -24.83
C SER A 137 17.32 -47.41 -24.74
N SER A 138 18.23 -47.84 -25.57
CA SER A 138 19.63 -47.43 -25.56
C SER A 138 19.89 -46.01 -26.07
N ASN A 139 18.99 -45.38 -26.81
CA ASN A 139 19.27 -44.15 -27.55
C ASN A 139 18.75 -42.88 -26.87
N GLU A 140 17.78 -42.97 -25.97
CA GLU A 140 17.10 -41.78 -25.44
C GLU A 140 17.84 -41.09 -24.31
N CYS A 141 18.72 -41.81 -23.58
CA CYS A 141 19.46 -41.23 -22.44
C CYS A 141 20.88 -40.71 -22.74
N GLY A 142 21.30 -40.70 -24.01
CA GLY A 142 22.63 -40.20 -24.38
C GLY A 142 23.80 -41.04 -23.84
N LEU A 143 23.55 -42.21 -23.28
CA LEU A 143 24.58 -43.17 -22.95
C LEU A 143 24.97 -43.88 -24.26
N ARG A 144 26.25 -43.73 -24.66
CA ARG A 144 26.80 -44.60 -25.72
C ARG A 144 26.69 -46.01 -25.22
N THR A 145 25.91 -46.81 -25.91
CA THR A 145 25.91 -48.24 -25.75
C THR A 145 27.31 -48.73 -26.15
N ASP A 146 28.01 -49.37 -25.23
CA ASP A 146 29.06 -50.33 -25.61
C ASP A 146 28.33 -51.52 -26.24
N ALA A 147 27.88 -51.31 -27.49
CA ALA A 147 27.10 -52.28 -28.25
C ALA A 147 27.81 -53.65 -28.40
N GLU A 148 29.09 -53.70 -28.09
CA GLU A 148 29.90 -54.92 -28.09
C GLU A 148 29.64 -55.85 -26.90
N ASN A 149 29.00 -55.38 -25.78
CA ASN A 149 28.83 -56.19 -24.55
C ASN A 149 27.37 -56.47 -24.14
N GLY A 150 26.38 -56.15 -24.93
CA GLY A 150 24.97 -56.48 -24.66
C GLY A 150 24.38 -55.87 -23.38
N VAL A 151 24.93 -54.75 -22.88
CA VAL A 151 24.43 -54.09 -21.68
C VAL A 151 23.30 -53.13 -22.07
N ASN A 152 22.09 -53.43 -21.60
CA ASN A 152 20.95 -52.53 -21.74
C ASN A 152 21.11 -51.27 -20.83
N THR A 153 20.60 -50.16 -21.29
CA THR A 153 20.57 -48.94 -20.50
C THR A 153 19.14 -48.66 -20.05
N PHE A 154 18.99 -48.46 -18.74
CA PHE A 154 17.74 -47.96 -18.13
C PHE A 154 17.70 -46.44 -18.19
N CYS A 155 16.58 -45.90 -18.63
CA CYS A 155 16.33 -44.46 -18.66
C CYS A 155 14.87 -44.14 -18.32
N TRP A 156 14.66 -43.28 -17.35
CA TRP A 156 13.33 -42.96 -16.90
C TRP A 156 13.21 -41.50 -16.42
N ILE A 157 12.08 -40.90 -16.77
CA ILE A 157 11.64 -39.60 -16.24
C ILE A 157 10.64 -39.88 -15.13
N GLY A 158 11.10 -39.84 -13.88
CA GLY A 158 10.24 -40.12 -12.73
C GLY A 158 9.36 -38.96 -12.31
N VAL A 159 9.79 -37.71 -12.65
CA VAL A 159 8.98 -36.50 -12.54
C VAL A 159 8.99 -35.82 -13.91
N PRO A 160 7.83 -35.52 -14.52
CA PRO A 160 7.75 -34.97 -15.87
C PRO A 160 8.21 -33.52 -15.93
N GLU A 161 8.89 -33.14 -17.02
CA GLU A 161 9.34 -31.77 -17.29
C GLU A 161 8.21 -30.76 -17.45
N GLY A 162 7.08 -31.18 -17.95
CA GLY A 162 5.95 -30.29 -18.20
C GLY A 162 5.05 -30.03 -17.00
N TRP A 163 5.47 -30.36 -15.78
CA TRP A 163 4.69 -30.06 -14.58
C TRP A 163 4.72 -28.58 -14.26
N ASN A 164 3.55 -27.92 -14.22
CA ASN A 164 3.43 -26.47 -14.14
C ASN A 164 3.66 -25.87 -12.75
N TRP A 165 3.88 -26.68 -11.71
CA TRP A 165 4.07 -26.21 -10.35
C TRP A 165 5.42 -26.62 -9.79
N ASN A 166 5.93 -25.83 -8.87
CA ASN A 166 7.12 -26.23 -8.13
C ASN A 166 6.81 -27.46 -7.27
N ILE A 167 7.76 -28.39 -7.21
CA ILE A 167 7.65 -29.59 -6.38
C ILE A 167 8.64 -29.45 -5.20
N LYS A 168 8.11 -29.50 -3.99
CA LYS A 168 8.94 -29.30 -2.81
C LYS A 168 9.86 -30.49 -2.54
N SER A 169 9.36 -31.70 -2.73
CA SER A 169 10.14 -32.94 -2.57
C SER A 169 9.65 -34.02 -3.50
N ALA A 170 10.55 -34.75 -4.10
CA ALA A 170 10.27 -35.94 -4.88
C ALA A 170 11.08 -37.13 -4.34
N MET A 171 10.45 -38.31 -4.35
CA MET A 171 11.09 -39.59 -4.02
C MET A 171 10.66 -40.63 -5.04
N LEU A 172 11.61 -41.13 -5.79
CA LEU A 172 11.42 -42.18 -6.78
C LEU A 172 12.07 -43.46 -6.26
N GLN A 173 11.36 -44.57 -6.31
CA GLN A 173 11.84 -45.87 -5.91
C GLN A 173 11.72 -46.84 -7.09
N ILE A 174 12.83 -47.41 -7.47
CA ILE A 174 12.94 -48.31 -8.63
C ILE A 174 13.34 -49.69 -8.13
N LYS A 175 12.50 -50.68 -8.34
CA LYS A 175 12.76 -52.08 -8.16
C LYS A 175 12.89 -52.76 -9.52
N SER A 176 14.02 -53.37 -9.78
CA SER A 176 14.28 -54.04 -11.08
C SER A 176 14.67 -55.49 -10.82
N GLU A 177 14.21 -56.42 -11.65
CA GLU A 177 14.61 -57.82 -11.60
C GLU A 177 16.10 -58.01 -11.90
N LYS A 178 16.69 -57.12 -12.70
CA LYS A 178 18.12 -57.05 -12.95
C LYS A 178 18.78 -55.94 -12.16
N GLN A 179 20.00 -56.15 -11.70
CA GLN A 179 20.73 -55.15 -10.91
C GLN A 179 21.02 -53.89 -11.76
N LEU A 180 20.66 -52.71 -11.22
CA LEU A 180 21.00 -51.40 -11.80
C LEU A 180 22.42 -50.99 -11.29
N ILE A 181 23.33 -50.75 -12.26
CA ILE A 181 24.73 -50.41 -11.98
C ILE A 181 24.96 -48.93 -12.25
N ASN A 182 25.65 -48.26 -11.33
CA ASN A 182 26.00 -46.85 -11.40
C ASN A 182 24.81 -45.96 -11.77
N PRO A 183 23.73 -45.99 -10.98
CA PRO A 183 22.60 -45.13 -11.21
C PRO A 183 22.99 -43.67 -11.05
N GLU A 184 22.56 -42.84 -11.97
CA GLU A 184 22.76 -41.39 -11.97
C GLU A 184 21.40 -40.68 -12.06
N CYS A 185 21.28 -39.53 -11.40
CA CYS A 185 20.08 -38.69 -11.51
C CYS A 185 20.42 -37.26 -11.90
N SER A 186 19.46 -36.58 -12.48
CA SER A 186 19.56 -35.16 -12.84
C SER A 186 18.21 -34.48 -12.68
N VAL A 187 18.23 -33.20 -12.25
CA VAL A 187 17.06 -32.34 -12.18
C VAL A 187 17.22 -31.21 -13.19
N GLY A 188 16.28 -31.08 -14.13
CA GLY A 188 16.34 -30.03 -15.14
C GLY A 188 15.58 -30.40 -16.41
N TYR A 189 15.91 -29.68 -17.50
CA TYR A 189 15.41 -30.00 -18.83
C TYR A 189 16.25 -31.11 -19.46
N TRP A 190 15.59 -31.97 -20.22
CA TRP A 190 16.28 -33.06 -20.92
C TRP A 190 17.19 -32.55 -22.03
N TYR A 191 18.50 -32.80 -21.89
CA TYR A 191 19.48 -32.72 -22.95
C TYR A 191 20.41 -33.93 -22.87
N PRO A 192 20.33 -34.87 -23.81
CA PRO A 192 21.15 -36.09 -23.78
C PRO A 192 22.65 -35.84 -23.66
N SER A 193 23.15 -34.75 -24.26
CA SER A 193 24.58 -34.41 -24.24
C SER A 193 25.08 -33.75 -22.94
N ASN A 194 24.17 -33.29 -22.06
CA ASN A 194 24.51 -32.46 -20.91
C ASN A 194 24.05 -33.04 -19.56
N PHE A 195 23.84 -34.34 -19.47
CA PHE A 195 23.34 -34.98 -18.23
C PHE A 195 24.27 -34.71 -17.03
N SER A 196 25.57 -34.58 -17.23
CA SER A 196 26.55 -34.33 -16.19
C SER A 196 26.68 -32.85 -15.77
N SER A 197 26.08 -31.92 -16.53
CA SER A 197 26.21 -30.47 -16.29
C SER A 197 24.99 -29.83 -15.63
N GLN A 198 23.90 -30.60 -15.45
CA GLN A 198 22.68 -30.14 -14.78
C GLN A 198 22.81 -30.31 -13.27
N SER A 199 22.11 -29.49 -12.50
CA SER A 199 22.31 -29.35 -11.08
C SER A 199 22.21 -30.68 -10.30
N ASN A 200 23.19 -30.96 -9.45
CA ASN A 200 23.25 -32.11 -8.53
C ASN A 200 22.19 -31.98 -7.38
N ASN A 201 20.97 -31.53 -7.67
CA ASN A 201 19.89 -31.37 -6.68
C ASN A 201 19.14 -32.68 -6.43
N CYS A 202 19.73 -33.83 -6.76
CA CYS A 202 19.18 -35.14 -6.43
C CYS A 202 20.25 -36.06 -5.78
N GLU A 203 19.78 -36.90 -4.89
CA GLU A 203 20.59 -37.90 -4.18
C GLU A 203 20.11 -39.30 -4.54
N ILE A 204 21.05 -40.21 -4.73
CA ILE A 204 20.76 -41.63 -4.98
C ILE A 204 21.25 -42.48 -3.83
N ARG A 205 20.41 -43.42 -3.42
CA ARG A 205 20.74 -44.50 -2.47
C ARG A 205 20.27 -45.82 -3.04
N GLN A 206 21.09 -46.87 -2.88
CA GLN A 206 20.70 -48.23 -3.18
C GLN A 206 20.55 -49.03 -1.89
N ILE A 207 19.43 -49.70 -1.71
CA ILE A 207 19.11 -50.55 -0.59
C ILE A 207 18.64 -51.88 -1.17
N GLY A 208 19.51 -52.91 -1.10
CA GLY A 208 19.22 -54.18 -1.78
C GLY A 208 19.00 -54.02 -3.27
N ASP A 209 17.82 -54.43 -3.75
CA ASP A 209 17.39 -54.34 -5.13
C ASP A 209 16.65 -53.02 -5.48
N ILE A 210 16.49 -52.13 -4.47
CA ILE A 210 15.77 -50.85 -4.67
C ILE A 210 16.76 -49.72 -4.86
N THR A 211 16.62 -48.97 -5.94
CA THR A 211 17.27 -47.71 -6.17
C THR A 211 16.33 -46.58 -5.76
N ILE A 212 16.74 -45.77 -4.80
CA ILE A 212 15.95 -44.63 -4.29
C ILE A 212 16.61 -43.35 -4.75
N VAL A 213 15.81 -42.47 -5.41
CA VAL A 213 16.22 -41.15 -5.84
C VAL A 213 15.38 -40.12 -5.10
N THR A 214 16.05 -39.14 -4.47
CA THR A 214 15.40 -38.03 -3.78
C THR A 214 15.84 -36.71 -4.38
N ALA A 215 14.88 -35.81 -4.61
CA ALA A 215 15.12 -34.46 -5.11
C ALA A 215 14.26 -33.47 -4.34
N ASN A 216 14.78 -32.25 -4.11
CA ASN A 216 14.08 -31.22 -3.37
C ASN A 216 14.09 -29.91 -4.13
N ASN A 217 13.03 -29.09 -3.93
CA ASN A 217 12.87 -27.77 -4.53
C ASN A 217 13.02 -27.79 -6.06
N ILE A 218 12.25 -28.65 -6.70
CA ILE A 218 12.21 -28.81 -8.15
C ILE A 218 11.36 -27.68 -8.71
N ASP A 219 11.94 -26.88 -9.59
CA ASP A 219 11.23 -25.76 -10.21
C ASP A 219 10.17 -26.24 -11.20
N ARG A 220 9.15 -25.41 -11.41
CA ARG A 220 8.12 -25.67 -12.42
C ARG A 220 8.76 -25.96 -13.79
N SER A 221 8.16 -26.86 -14.54
CA SER A 221 8.60 -27.27 -15.86
C SER A 221 10.00 -27.91 -15.90
N THR A 222 10.53 -28.41 -14.77
CA THR A 222 11.75 -29.22 -14.73
C THR A 222 11.43 -30.64 -14.30
N GLY A 223 12.13 -31.62 -14.88
CA GLY A 223 11.93 -33.03 -14.60
C GLY A 223 12.99 -33.63 -13.68
N VAL A 224 12.72 -34.84 -13.16
CA VAL A 224 13.73 -35.69 -12.47
C VAL A 224 14.01 -36.92 -13.33
N TRP A 225 15.23 -37.02 -13.79
CA TRP A 225 15.71 -38.05 -14.69
C TRP A 225 16.58 -39.05 -13.93
N VAL A 226 16.41 -40.32 -14.28
CA VAL A 226 17.23 -41.39 -13.73
C VAL A 226 17.75 -42.22 -14.90
N ARG A 227 19.05 -42.54 -14.88
CA ARG A 227 19.68 -43.45 -15.80
C ARG A 227 20.58 -44.44 -15.10
N ALA A 228 20.73 -45.64 -15.59
CA ALA A 228 21.60 -46.69 -15.05
C ALA A 228 21.98 -47.69 -16.15
N LYS A 229 23.06 -48.41 -15.93
CA LYS A 229 23.37 -49.61 -16.72
C LYS A 229 22.63 -50.81 -16.09
N VAL A 230 22.05 -51.68 -16.91
CA VAL A 230 21.35 -52.90 -16.49
C VAL A 230 22.35 -54.06 -16.55
N SER A 231 22.58 -54.70 -15.41
CA SER A 231 23.45 -55.86 -15.31
C SER A 231 22.78 -57.12 -15.85
N ASN A 232 23.59 -58.10 -16.27
CA ASN A 232 23.09 -59.45 -16.54
C ASN A 232 22.84 -60.29 -15.26
N GLN A 233 23.21 -59.74 -14.07
CA GLN A 233 22.98 -60.38 -12.80
C GLN A 233 21.60 -60.05 -12.27
N ASP A 234 20.94 -61.06 -11.69
CA ASP A 234 19.66 -60.90 -11.05
C ASP A 234 19.84 -60.07 -9.75
N ALA A 235 18.87 -59.19 -9.50
CA ALA A 235 18.79 -58.46 -8.24
C ALA A 235 18.26 -59.37 -7.13
N SER A 236 18.66 -59.10 -5.87
CA SER A 236 18.18 -59.91 -4.73
C SER A 236 16.74 -59.51 -4.40
N PRO A 237 15.75 -60.42 -4.40
CA PRO A 237 14.33 -60.08 -4.45
C PRO A 237 13.69 -59.64 -3.12
N ASP A 238 14.45 -59.43 -2.06
CA ASP A 238 13.91 -59.44 -0.68
C ASP A 238 13.50 -58.11 -0.05
N GLU A 239 13.58 -56.97 -0.75
CA GLU A 239 13.25 -55.71 -0.12
C GLU A 239 11.90 -55.12 -0.57
N SER A 240 11.16 -54.56 0.39
CA SER A 240 9.90 -53.86 0.12
C SER A 240 10.13 -52.38 -0.07
N PHE A 241 9.33 -51.72 -0.93
CA PHE A 241 9.34 -50.28 -1.08
C PHE A 241 9.15 -49.57 0.27
N LEU A 242 9.81 -48.43 0.43
CA LEU A 242 9.54 -47.53 1.55
C LEU A 242 8.10 -47.03 1.45
N ASN A 243 7.47 -46.84 2.58
CA ASN A 243 6.12 -46.34 2.63
C ASN A 243 6.04 -44.90 2.06
N PRO A 244 4.98 -44.58 1.32
CA PRO A 244 4.75 -43.23 0.88
C PRO A 244 4.55 -42.28 2.07
N PRO A 245 4.75 -40.99 1.89
CA PRO A 245 4.42 -40.00 2.91
C PRO A 245 3.01 -40.20 3.44
N LYS A 246 2.79 -39.91 4.72
CA LYS A 246 1.46 -40.01 5.33
C LYS A 246 0.45 -39.20 4.48
N ALA A 247 -0.69 -39.80 4.19
CA ALA A 247 -1.73 -39.10 3.46
C ALA A 247 -2.16 -37.84 4.20
N PRO A 248 -2.35 -36.71 3.52
CA PRO A 248 -2.92 -35.52 4.14
C PRO A 248 -4.29 -35.85 4.73
N SER A 249 -4.58 -35.33 5.93
CA SER A 249 -5.89 -35.55 6.55
C SER A 249 -6.96 -34.74 5.79
N ARG A 250 -8.21 -35.22 5.80
CA ARG A 250 -9.34 -34.50 5.22
C ARG A 250 -9.55 -33.11 5.86
N ASP A 251 -9.11 -32.96 7.10
CA ASP A 251 -9.17 -31.68 7.85
C ASP A 251 -8.07 -30.72 7.41
N ASP A 252 -6.93 -31.20 6.91
CA ASP A 252 -5.88 -30.38 6.31
C ASP A 252 -6.34 -29.72 5.00
N ALA A 253 -7.31 -30.32 4.32
CA ALA A 253 -7.95 -29.79 3.11
C ALA A 253 -9.06 -28.75 3.40
N ARG A 254 -9.49 -28.61 4.67
CA ARG A 254 -10.53 -27.65 5.06
C ARG A 254 -9.93 -26.35 5.56
N HIS A 255 -9.93 -25.34 4.68
CA HIS A 255 -9.76 -23.93 4.98
C HIS A 255 -8.51 -23.49 5.76
N PRO A 256 -7.42 -23.18 5.09
CA PRO A 256 -6.35 -22.37 5.67
C PRO A 256 -6.81 -20.93 6.00
N ILE A 257 -7.96 -20.49 5.47
CA ILE A 257 -8.53 -19.15 5.63
C ILE A 257 -8.71 -18.76 7.11
N SER A 258 -9.05 -19.71 8.01
CA SER A 258 -9.33 -19.35 9.40
C SER A 258 -8.11 -18.89 10.20
N LYS A 259 -6.95 -19.53 10.03
CA LYS A 259 -5.72 -19.15 10.76
C LYS A 259 -5.10 -17.89 10.18
N ASP A 260 -5.10 -17.75 8.86
CA ASP A 260 -4.54 -16.58 8.20
C ASP A 260 -5.48 -15.36 8.33
N PHE A 261 -6.80 -15.56 8.33
CA PHE A 261 -7.77 -14.49 8.63
C PHE A 261 -7.58 -13.97 10.07
N LEU A 262 -7.39 -14.87 11.03
CA LEU A 262 -7.10 -14.47 12.42
C LEU A 262 -5.79 -13.68 12.49
N PHE A 263 -4.77 -14.06 11.72
CA PHE A 263 -3.49 -13.37 11.64
C PHE A 263 -3.63 -11.97 11.07
N ILE A 264 -4.42 -11.80 9.99
CA ILE A 264 -4.75 -10.50 9.38
C ILE A 264 -5.50 -9.63 10.38
N LEU A 265 -6.47 -10.18 11.10
CA LEU A 265 -7.23 -9.45 12.12
C LEU A 265 -6.32 -8.96 13.25
N ILE A 266 -5.41 -9.81 13.75
CA ILE A 266 -4.42 -9.46 14.77
C ILE A 266 -3.50 -8.35 14.26
N ALA A 267 -2.98 -8.45 13.03
CA ALA A 267 -2.13 -7.44 12.41
C ALA A 267 -2.83 -6.08 12.33
N LEU A 268 -4.11 -6.09 11.97
CA LEU A 268 -4.95 -4.89 11.90
C LEU A 268 -5.17 -4.25 13.28
N ILE A 269 -5.47 -5.06 14.29
CA ILE A 269 -5.60 -4.59 15.67
C ILE A 269 -4.30 -3.97 16.17
N ILE A 270 -3.15 -4.59 15.86
CA ILE A 270 -1.83 -4.10 16.25
C ILE A 270 -1.48 -2.78 15.53
N ALA A 271 -1.84 -2.62 14.25
CA ALA A 271 -1.69 -1.37 13.51
C ALA A 271 -2.53 -0.24 14.14
N VAL A 272 -3.78 -0.52 14.51
CA VAL A 272 -4.64 0.44 15.21
C VAL A 272 -4.06 0.80 16.57
N LEU A 273 -3.52 -0.16 17.31
CA LEU A 273 -2.85 0.06 18.60
C LEU A 273 -1.62 0.96 18.43
N GLY A 274 -0.77 0.70 17.43
CA GLY A 274 0.38 1.52 17.09
C GLY A 274 -0.02 2.96 16.78
N LYS A 275 -1.10 3.14 15.99
CA LYS A 275 -1.67 4.46 15.69
C LYS A 275 -2.16 5.17 16.96
N ILE A 276 -2.89 4.49 17.84
CA ILE A 276 -3.42 5.08 19.08
C ILE A 276 -2.28 5.50 20.01
N LEU A 277 -1.33 4.60 20.28
CA LEU A 277 -0.22 4.88 21.19
C LEU A 277 0.65 6.03 20.69
N THR A 278 0.96 6.05 19.39
CA THR A 278 1.74 7.17 18.80
C THR A 278 0.94 8.47 18.85
N THR A 279 -0.36 8.45 18.59
CA THR A 279 -1.21 9.63 18.72
C THR A 279 -1.18 10.17 20.15
N GLN A 280 -1.33 9.32 21.17
CA GLN A 280 -1.27 9.74 22.58
C GLN A 280 0.11 10.28 22.95
N PHE A 281 1.17 9.66 22.44
CA PHE A 281 2.54 10.14 22.65
C PHE A 281 2.74 11.54 22.04
N LEU A 282 2.29 11.76 20.79
CA LEU A 282 2.39 13.07 20.13
C LEU A 282 1.61 14.14 20.88
N LEU A 283 0.37 13.86 21.29
CA LEU A 283 -0.45 14.77 22.10
C LEU A 283 0.19 15.06 23.46
N TYR A 284 0.84 14.09 24.08
CA TYR A 284 1.55 14.30 25.34
C TYR A 284 2.79 15.17 25.17
N LYS A 285 3.57 14.93 24.10
CA LYS A 285 4.78 15.69 23.78
C LYS A 285 4.50 17.07 23.18
N GLY A 286 3.32 17.25 22.57
CA GLY A 286 2.86 18.49 21.97
C GLY A 286 2.08 19.41 22.93
N ARG A 287 2.20 19.21 24.25
CA ARG A 287 1.59 20.12 25.23
C ARG A 287 2.29 21.48 25.22
N ASP A 288 1.48 22.53 25.19
CA ASP A 288 1.96 23.91 25.18
C ASP A 288 2.47 24.36 26.54
N ILE A 289 3.43 25.22 26.50
CA ILE A 289 3.98 25.81 27.74
C ILE A 289 3.19 27.06 28.08
N VAL A 290 2.60 27.05 29.26
CA VAL A 290 1.75 28.13 29.77
C VAL A 290 2.35 28.67 31.06
N ARG A 291 2.28 29.99 31.27
CA ARG A 291 2.68 30.61 32.55
C ARG A 291 1.74 30.14 33.67
N ASP A 292 2.32 29.75 34.79
CA ASP A 292 1.57 29.35 35.97
C ASP A 292 1.10 30.59 36.74
N GLY A 293 -0.04 30.52 37.42
CA GLY A 293 -0.61 31.66 38.17
C GLY A 293 -2.08 31.96 37.88
N GLY A 294 -2.73 31.14 37.03
CA GLY A 294 -4.15 31.28 36.70
C GLY A 294 -4.42 31.88 35.31
N ALA A 295 -5.68 32.18 35.04
CA ALA A 295 -6.11 32.62 33.71
C ALA A 295 -5.49 33.94 33.26
N THR A 296 -5.39 34.91 34.17
CA THR A 296 -4.82 36.22 33.86
C THR A 296 -3.31 36.14 33.59
N GLU A 297 -2.56 35.48 34.47
CA GLU A 297 -1.13 35.27 34.27
C GLU A 297 -0.81 34.49 33.01
N ALA A 298 -1.63 33.49 32.71
CA ALA A 298 -1.50 32.70 31.49
C ALA A 298 -1.79 33.52 30.21
N ALA A 299 -2.83 34.38 30.26
CA ALA A 299 -3.25 35.17 29.09
C ALA A 299 -2.28 36.33 28.79
N PHE A 300 -1.74 36.97 29.81
CA PHE A 300 -0.89 38.16 29.66
C PHE A 300 0.61 37.89 29.87
N ALA A 301 1.05 36.67 29.56
CA ALA A 301 2.47 36.32 29.53
C ALA A 301 3.19 37.07 28.40
N ASP A 302 3.87 38.15 28.72
CA ASP A 302 4.62 39.03 27.82
C ASP A 302 6.08 38.58 27.61
N SER A 303 6.58 37.69 28.46
CA SER A 303 7.92 37.09 28.37
C SER A 303 7.88 35.56 28.54
N ASN A 304 8.97 34.90 28.15
CA ASN A 304 9.15 33.47 28.34
C ASN A 304 9.73 33.09 29.71
N GLU A 305 9.93 34.06 30.60
CA GLU A 305 10.51 33.87 31.92
C GLU A 305 9.42 33.60 32.96
N GLY A 306 9.77 32.89 34.05
CA GLY A 306 8.89 32.57 35.15
C GLY A 306 8.45 31.11 35.25
N SER A 307 7.63 30.81 36.28
CA SER A 307 7.08 29.46 36.48
C SER A 307 6.11 29.07 35.37
N THR A 308 6.30 27.90 34.80
CA THR A 308 5.51 27.42 33.67
C THR A 308 5.00 26.00 33.88
N LYS A 309 3.91 25.66 33.23
CA LYS A 309 3.36 24.31 33.18
C LYS A 309 2.99 23.91 31.74
N ALA A 310 3.07 22.60 31.44
CA ALA A 310 2.68 22.07 30.16
C ALA A 310 1.19 21.68 30.16
N LEU A 311 0.38 22.31 29.31
CA LEU A 311 -1.05 22.09 29.20
C LEU A 311 -1.43 21.64 27.82
N SER A 312 -2.43 20.77 27.74
CA SER A 312 -3.11 20.45 26.47
C SER A 312 -4.05 21.57 26.04
N ASN A 313 -4.42 21.63 24.76
CA ASN A 313 -5.39 22.62 24.27
C ASN A 313 -6.71 22.61 25.09
N LYS A 314 -7.22 21.42 25.49
CA LYS A 314 -8.42 21.30 26.32
C LYS A 314 -8.25 21.89 27.73
N GLU A 315 -7.05 21.80 28.28
CA GLU A 315 -6.75 22.41 29.59
C GLU A 315 -6.59 23.91 29.46
N MET A 316 -5.98 24.40 28.37
CA MET A 316 -5.89 25.83 28.06
C MET A 316 -7.25 26.48 27.79
N GLU A 317 -8.17 25.77 27.10
CA GLU A 317 -9.55 26.25 26.88
C GLU A 317 -10.27 26.64 28.18
N LYS A 318 -9.96 26.00 29.30
CA LYS A 318 -10.51 26.35 30.62
C LYS A 318 -10.00 27.66 31.17
N LEU A 319 -8.86 28.14 30.66
CA LEU A 319 -8.27 29.42 31.04
C LEU A 319 -8.77 30.58 30.17
N VAL A 320 -9.50 30.27 29.09
CA VAL A 320 -10.00 31.26 28.14
C VAL A 320 -11.16 32.05 28.74
N THR A 321 -10.96 33.32 28.95
CA THR A 321 -11.99 34.30 29.34
C THR A 321 -12.52 35.04 28.12
N LEU A 322 -13.79 35.44 28.15
CA LEU A 322 -14.39 36.22 27.08
C LEU A 322 -13.68 37.59 26.94
N SER A 323 -13.22 37.92 25.73
CA SER A 323 -12.64 39.24 25.42
C SER A 323 -13.42 39.90 24.30
N VAL A 324 -13.88 41.11 24.50
CA VAL A 324 -14.62 41.89 23.46
C VAL A 324 -13.68 42.69 22.56
N VAL A 325 -12.37 42.65 22.82
CA VAL A 325 -11.33 43.35 22.07
C VAL A 325 -10.28 42.29 21.64
N PRO A 326 -9.80 42.31 20.40
CA PRO A 326 -8.70 41.44 19.99
C PRO A 326 -7.39 41.90 20.68
N PRO A 327 -6.35 41.04 20.74
CA PRO A 327 -5.04 41.42 21.21
C PRO A 327 -4.43 42.58 20.39
N ASP A 328 -3.89 43.60 21.06
CA ASP A 328 -3.38 44.82 20.39
C ASP A 328 -2.11 44.57 19.57
N ASN A 329 -1.29 43.59 19.95
CA ASN A 329 0.03 43.35 19.35
C ASN A 329 0.05 42.24 18.28
N VAL A 330 -1.11 41.79 17.82
CA VAL A 330 -1.25 40.71 16.85
C VAL A 330 -2.23 41.10 15.75
N THR A 331 -1.79 40.98 14.51
CA THR A 331 -2.69 41.19 13.39
C THR A 331 -3.64 39.99 13.20
N PRO A 332 -4.80 40.13 12.53
CA PRO A 332 -5.73 39.05 12.32
C PRO A 332 -5.09 37.79 11.70
N TYR A 333 -4.28 37.94 10.65
CA TYR A 333 -3.63 36.83 9.97
C TYR A 333 -2.54 36.14 10.82
N HIS A 334 -1.77 36.88 11.60
CA HIS A 334 -0.84 36.30 12.56
C HIS A 334 -1.58 35.56 13.69
N GLY A 335 -2.69 36.12 14.16
CA GLY A 335 -3.57 35.47 15.12
C GLY A 335 -4.11 34.13 14.64
N ALA A 336 -4.54 34.07 13.38
CA ALA A 336 -4.97 32.81 12.76
C ALA A 336 -3.87 31.73 12.77
N ILE A 337 -2.62 32.12 12.48
CA ILE A 337 -1.47 31.21 12.48
C ILE A 337 -1.12 30.74 13.90
N ILE A 338 -1.12 31.64 14.88
CA ILE A 338 -0.86 31.29 16.29
C ILE A 338 -1.92 30.30 16.79
N VAL A 339 -3.20 30.49 16.41
CA VAL A 339 -4.29 29.60 16.84
C VAL A 339 -4.16 28.22 16.21
N ASN A 340 -3.85 28.15 14.93
CA ASN A 340 -3.85 26.90 14.16
C ASN A 340 -2.48 26.22 14.07
N GLU A 341 -1.39 26.86 14.55
CA GLU A 341 0.01 26.42 14.42
C GLU A 341 0.45 26.15 12.99
N LYS A 342 -0.26 26.70 12.03
CA LYS A 342 0.01 26.58 10.60
C LYS A 342 -0.64 27.72 9.82
N VAL A 343 -0.11 27.97 8.62
CA VAL A 343 -0.77 28.90 7.69
C VAL A 343 -2.02 28.23 7.12
N THR A 344 -3.16 28.86 7.30
CA THR A 344 -4.47 28.42 6.78
C THR A 344 -4.92 29.33 5.65
N ALA A 345 -5.92 28.93 4.88
CA ALA A 345 -6.56 29.80 3.91
C ALA A 345 -7.15 31.06 4.58
N ASP A 346 -7.77 30.89 5.75
CA ASP A 346 -8.31 32.00 6.53
C ASP A 346 -7.22 33.02 6.92
N ALA A 347 -6.02 32.55 7.28
CA ALA A 347 -4.89 33.43 7.56
C ALA A 347 -4.48 34.24 6.32
N LYS A 348 -4.37 33.59 5.16
CA LYS A 348 -4.03 34.26 3.90
C LYS A 348 -5.10 35.28 3.47
N GLN A 349 -6.37 34.91 3.62
CA GLN A 349 -7.51 35.81 3.34
C GLN A 349 -7.51 37.01 4.30
N ALA A 350 -7.30 36.78 5.58
CA ALA A 350 -7.19 37.86 6.57
C ALA A 350 -6.02 38.80 6.27
N TRP A 351 -4.87 38.26 5.79
CA TRP A 351 -3.77 39.10 5.32
C TRP A 351 -4.19 39.97 4.15
N PHE A 352 -4.90 39.41 3.17
CA PHE A 352 -5.37 40.15 2.02
C PHE A 352 -6.36 41.26 2.41
N LEU A 353 -7.28 40.95 3.33
CA LEU A 353 -8.19 41.95 3.90
C LEU A 353 -7.43 43.04 4.67
N SER A 354 -6.34 42.72 5.36
CA SER A 354 -5.49 43.72 6.00
C SER A 354 -4.85 44.67 5.00
N GLN A 355 -4.49 44.21 3.78
CA GLN A 355 -3.98 45.10 2.73
C GLN A 355 -5.06 46.06 2.23
N ILE A 356 -6.35 45.70 2.34
CA ILE A 356 -7.47 46.58 2.01
C ILE A 356 -7.67 47.60 3.13
N LEU A 357 -7.58 47.20 4.40
CA LEU A 357 -7.62 48.10 5.55
C LEU A 357 -6.50 49.15 5.50
N ASP A 358 -5.30 48.72 5.05
CA ASP A 358 -4.13 49.59 4.86
C ASP A 358 -4.21 50.45 3.58
N LYS A 359 -5.34 50.41 2.85
CA LYS A 359 -5.58 51.15 1.59
C LYS A 359 -4.59 50.83 0.47
N ARG A 360 -3.93 49.67 0.51
CA ARG A 360 -3.03 49.20 -0.55
C ARG A 360 -3.82 48.57 -1.70
N ILE A 361 -4.94 47.94 -1.37
CA ILE A 361 -5.88 47.31 -2.30
C ILE A 361 -7.27 47.89 -2.10
N GLU A 362 -8.02 48.05 -3.17
CA GLU A 362 -9.43 48.43 -3.18
C GLU A 362 -10.28 47.31 -3.76
N MET A 363 -11.34 46.90 -3.06
CA MET A 363 -12.35 45.99 -3.61
C MET A 363 -13.31 46.75 -4.49
N ARG A 364 -13.66 46.18 -5.66
CA ARG A 364 -14.58 46.79 -6.62
C ARG A 364 -15.67 45.82 -7.05
N GLY A 365 -16.81 46.41 -7.41
CA GLY A 365 -17.98 45.66 -7.89
C GLY A 365 -18.74 44.96 -6.75
N LYS A 366 -19.89 44.35 -7.10
CA LYS A 366 -20.79 43.70 -6.13
C LYS A 366 -20.43 42.24 -5.84
N SER A 367 -19.39 41.70 -6.50
CA SER A 367 -19.08 40.27 -6.46
C SER A 367 -18.05 39.86 -5.38
N GLY A 368 -17.35 40.85 -4.78
CA GLY A 368 -16.25 40.56 -3.84
C GLY A 368 -15.03 39.87 -4.46
N THR A 369 -14.92 39.83 -5.79
CA THR A 369 -13.87 39.12 -6.54
C THR A 369 -13.00 40.02 -7.41
N LYS A 370 -13.27 41.34 -7.42
CA LYS A 370 -12.50 42.32 -8.20
C LYS A 370 -11.66 43.19 -7.26
N PHE A 371 -10.35 43.25 -7.53
CA PHE A 371 -9.39 43.95 -6.69
C PHE A 371 -8.53 44.88 -7.53
N LYS A 372 -8.38 46.12 -7.11
CA LYS A 372 -7.52 47.13 -7.73
C LYS A 372 -6.37 47.48 -6.80
N TYR A 373 -5.16 47.55 -7.34
CA TYR A 373 -4.05 48.14 -6.57
C TYR A 373 -4.30 49.64 -6.37
N ALA A 374 -4.29 50.11 -5.14
CA ALA A 374 -4.70 51.45 -4.77
C ALA A 374 -3.54 52.33 -4.27
N SER A 375 -2.49 51.74 -3.68
CA SER A 375 -1.35 52.48 -3.12
C SER A 375 -0.60 53.32 -4.17
N SER A 376 -0.03 54.44 -3.74
CA SER A 376 0.95 55.21 -4.49
C SER A 376 2.38 54.70 -4.37
N GLU A 377 2.64 53.81 -3.39
CA GLU A 377 3.93 53.20 -3.16
C GLU A 377 4.10 51.94 -4.01
N PRO A 378 5.31 51.66 -4.51
CA PRO A 378 5.57 50.40 -5.20
C PRO A 378 5.36 49.20 -4.26
N PRO A 379 4.89 48.05 -4.77
CA PRO A 379 4.85 46.84 -3.97
C PRO A 379 6.27 46.38 -3.62
N GLU A 380 6.37 45.72 -2.49
CA GLU A 380 7.65 45.16 -2.02
C GLU A 380 8.24 44.18 -3.06
N ILE A 381 9.55 44.30 -3.33
CA ILE A 381 10.27 43.46 -4.31
C ILE A 381 10.18 41.99 -3.87
N ASP A 382 9.84 41.11 -4.81
CA ASP A 382 9.58 39.69 -4.58
C ASP A 382 8.49 39.38 -3.52
N GLY A 383 7.66 40.40 -3.22
CA GLY A 383 6.54 40.27 -2.31
C GLY A 383 5.28 39.72 -2.94
N PRO A 384 4.29 39.30 -2.12
CA PRO A 384 3.03 38.78 -2.61
C PRO A 384 2.29 39.76 -3.54
N LEU A 385 2.25 41.04 -3.18
CA LEU A 385 1.57 42.07 -3.99
C LEU A 385 2.27 42.36 -5.32
N GLU A 386 3.60 42.29 -5.36
CA GLU A 386 4.34 42.38 -6.62
C GLU A 386 3.99 41.23 -7.58
N LYS A 387 3.92 40.01 -7.09
CA LYS A 387 3.56 38.84 -7.90
C LYS A 387 2.10 38.92 -8.38
N MET A 388 1.20 39.39 -7.51
CA MET A 388 -0.23 39.56 -7.87
C MET A 388 -0.44 40.69 -8.88
N PHE A 389 0.06 41.89 -8.60
CA PHE A 389 -0.26 43.11 -9.33
C PHE A 389 0.86 43.60 -10.24
N GLY A 390 2.09 43.11 -10.10
CA GLY A 390 3.26 43.51 -10.87
C GLY A 390 4.04 44.67 -10.23
N ARG A 391 5.34 44.79 -10.59
CA ARG A 391 6.29 45.75 -10.00
C ARG A 391 5.83 47.20 -10.13
N LYS A 392 5.21 47.58 -11.26
CA LYS A 392 4.72 48.92 -11.54
C LYS A 392 3.24 49.16 -11.17
N ALA A 393 2.74 48.38 -10.20
CA ALA A 393 1.36 48.46 -9.78
C ALA A 393 0.96 49.85 -9.27
N HIS A 394 1.87 50.58 -8.62
CA HIS A 394 1.67 51.93 -8.11
C HIS A 394 1.47 52.96 -9.25
N GLU A 395 2.05 52.72 -10.44
CA GLU A 395 1.89 53.60 -11.62
C GLU A 395 0.62 53.27 -12.39
N HIS A 396 0.35 51.99 -12.64
CA HIS A 396 -0.71 51.55 -13.56
C HIS A 396 -2.02 51.15 -12.89
N LYS A 397 -2.04 51.06 -11.55
CA LYS A 397 -3.24 50.70 -10.75
C LYS A 397 -4.01 49.49 -11.31
N PRO A 398 -3.35 48.34 -11.53
CA PRO A 398 -3.96 47.19 -12.20
C PRO A 398 -5.13 46.61 -11.43
N LEU A 399 -6.06 46.02 -12.18
CA LEU A 399 -7.25 45.30 -11.68
C LEU A 399 -7.05 43.80 -11.83
N ILE A 400 -7.45 43.04 -10.82
CA ILE A 400 -7.59 41.59 -10.87
C ILE A 400 -9.08 41.26 -10.78
N ASP A 401 -9.56 40.37 -11.65
CA ASP A 401 -10.87 39.75 -11.53
C ASP A 401 -10.69 38.22 -11.37
N LEU A 402 -11.03 37.68 -10.21
CA LEU A 402 -10.88 36.26 -9.93
C LEU A 402 -11.91 35.38 -10.62
N LYS A 403 -13.01 35.95 -11.11
CA LYS A 403 -14.08 35.24 -11.84
C LYS A 403 -13.82 35.13 -13.33
N ASP A 404 -12.92 35.93 -13.86
CA ASP A 404 -12.66 35.94 -15.30
C ASP A 404 -11.70 34.80 -15.67
N PRO A 405 -12.13 33.82 -16.49
CA PRO A 405 -11.29 32.67 -16.87
C PRO A 405 -10.23 33.03 -17.92
N VAL A 406 -10.31 34.19 -18.56
CA VAL A 406 -9.44 34.60 -19.67
C VAL A 406 -8.31 35.47 -19.15
N PRO A 407 -7.04 35.22 -19.53
CA PRO A 407 -5.94 36.15 -19.29
C PRO A 407 -6.31 37.49 -19.94
N LEU A 408 -6.46 38.53 -19.16
CA LEU A 408 -6.77 39.85 -19.65
C LEU A 408 -5.49 40.43 -20.25
N ASP A 409 -5.48 40.65 -21.56
CA ASP A 409 -4.36 41.23 -22.28
C ASP A 409 -4.25 42.72 -22.00
N GLY A 410 -3.22 43.11 -21.29
CA GLY A 410 -2.87 44.50 -21.08
C GLY A 410 -2.10 44.78 -19.80
N PRO A 411 -1.28 45.83 -19.74
CA PRO A 411 -0.45 46.16 -18.58
C PRO A 411 -1.24 46.56 -17.33
N GLN A 412 -2.54 46.83 -17.49
CA GLN A 412 -3.45 47.27 -16.42
C GLN A 412 -4.31 46.12 -15.85
N GLN A 413 -4.22 44.95 -16.44
CA GLN A 413 -5.03 43.78 -16.03
C GLN A 413 -4.11 42.60 -15.69
N ARG A 414 -4.50 41.86 -14.68
CA ARG A 414 -3.75 40.69 -14.21
C ARG A 414 -4.65 39.47 -14.13
N SER A 415 -4.09 38.33 -14.47
CA SER A 415 -4.80 37.06 -14.52
C SER A 415 -4.96 36.41 -13.13
N ARG A 416 -5.85 35.44 -13.06
CA ARG A 416 -6.00 34.53 -11.93
C ARG A 416 -4.67 33.81 -11.58
N GLU A 417 -3.84 33.50 -12.57
CA GLU A 417 -2.51 32.89 -12.38
C GLU A 417 -1.56 33.79 -11.61
N SER A 418 -1.54 35.11 -11.93
CA SER A 418 -0.72 36.06 -11.18
C SER A 418 -1.15 36.15 -9.71
N PHE A 419 -2.45 36.07 -9.45
CA PHE A 419 -2.98 36.04 -8.09
C PHE A 419 -2.53 34.75 -7.37
N ALA A 420 -2.60 33.58 -8.00
CA ALA A 420 -2.16 32.32 -7.46
C ALA A 420 -0.65 32.33 -7.11
N LEU A 421 0.18 32.83 -8.01
CA LEU A 421 1.62 33.00 -7.73
C LEU A 421 1.90 33.88 -6.51
N GLY A 422 1.19 35.00 -6.38
CA GLY A 422 1.31 35.85 -5.20
C GLY A 422 0.79 35.18 -3.93
N TRP A 423 -0.23 34.34 -4.05
CA TRP A 423 -0.79 33.54 -2.96
C TRP A 423 0.18 32.48 -2.43
N ASP A 424 0.98 31.87 -3.33
CA ASP A 424 2.04 30.93 -2.95
C ASP A 424 3.22 31.62 -2.26
N VAL A 425 3.60 32.81 -2.76
CA VAL A 425 4.64 33.64 -2.10
C VAL A 425 4.20 34.06 -0.70
N LEU A 426 2.92 34.42 -0.55
CA LEU A 426 2.35 34.75 0.75
C LEU A 426 2.40 33.56 1.72
N ASP A 427 2.00 32.36 1.24
CA ASP A 427 2.05 31.15 2.06
C ASP A 427 3.47 30.90 2.61
N LYS A 428 4.46 31.01 1.72
CA LYS A 428 5.88 30.83 2.09
C LYS A 428 6.32 31.86 3.13
N ARG A 429 6.02 33.15 2.95
CA ARG A 429 6.41 34.21 3.89
C ARG A 429 5.74 34.07 5.25
N LEU A 430 4.47 33.71 5.28
CA LEU A 430 3.76 33.49 6.55
C LEU A 430 4.30 32.25 7.30
N LYS A 431 4.71 31.21 6.57
CA LYS A 431 5.41 30.06 7.18
C LYS A 431 6.76 30.46 7.75
N GLU A 432 7.56 31.18 6.97
CA GLU A 432 8.86 31.70 7.42
C GLU A 432 8.70 32.57 8.69
N TRP A 433 7.73 33.49 8.69
CA TRP A 433 7.44 34.30 9.86
C TRP A 433 7.12 33.47 11.11
N PHE A 434 6.31 32.42 10.96
CA PHE A 434 5.92 31.58 12.10
C PHE A 434 7.07 30.71 12.58
N GLU A 435 7.86 30.16 11.66
CA GLU A 435 8.97 29.25 11.97
C GLU A 435 10.21 30.00 12.48
N GLU A 436 10.45 31.24 12.06
CA GLU A 436 11.61 32.04 12.47
C GLU A 436 11.39 32.77 13.81
N SER A 437 10.16 32.90 14.21
CA SER A 437 9.82 33.63 15.44
C SER A 437 10.02 32.75 16.68
N ASP A 438 11.16 32.91 17.34
CA ASP A 438 11.44 32.24 18.62
C ASP A 438 10.54 32.71 19.78
N SER A 439 9.75 33.77 19.57
CA SER A 439 8.84 34.31 20.59
C SER A 439 7.53 33.53 20.74
N TRP A 440 7.02 32.93 19.68
CA TRP A 440 5.73 32.24 19.66
C TRP A 440 5.83 30.75 19.93
N LEU A 441 6.95 30.12 19.54
CA LEU A 441 7.17 28.68 19.64
C LEU A 441 8.33 28.36 20.59
N HIS A 442 8.10 27.44 21.51
CA HIS A 442 9.14 26.79 22.30
C HIS A 442 9.84 25.68 21.54
N ARG A 443 9.09 24.96 20.68
CA ARG A 443 9.59 23.93 19.77
C ARG A 443 9.00 24.13 18.39
N LYS A 444 9.90 24.24 17.40
CA LYS A 444 9.51 24.39 15.99
C LYS A 444 8.88 23.10 15.45
N PRO A 445 7.96 23.19 14.48
CA PRO A 445 7.42 22.03 13.82
C PRO A 445 8.53 21.20 13.20
N PHE A 446 8.37 19.87 13.23
CA PHE A 446 9.38 18.94 12.74
C PHE A 446 9.53 19.03 11.21
N ASN A 447 10.78 19.16 10.74
CA ASN A 447 11.06 19.25 9.30
C ASN A 447 10.78 17.90 8.62
N TRP A 448 9.88 17.89 7.63
CA TRP A 448 9.44 16.71 6.89
C TRP A 448 10.59 15.92 6.23
N LYS A 449 11.70 16.59 5.87
CA LYS A 449 12.89 15.94 5.28
C LYS A 449 13.50 14.89 6.21
N TYR A 450 13.54 15.17 7.52
CA TYR A 450 13.97 14.18 8.52
C TYR A 450 12.94 13.06 8.69
N ALA A 451 11.65 13.37 8.54
CA ALA A 451 10.60 12.36 8.58
C ALA A 451 10.77 11.34 7.44
N VAL A 452 11.11 11.77 6.23
CA VAL A 452 11.37 10.88 5.09
C VAL A 452 12.59 9.98 5.35
N VAL A 453 13.67 10.53 5.91
CA VAL A 453 14.88 9.73 6.24
C VAL A 453 14.56 8.68 7.31
N ILE A 454 13.85 9.06 8.37
CA ILE A 454 13.43 8.13 9.42
C ILE A 454 12.47 7.08 8.86
N LEU A 455 11.51 7.48 8.01
CA LEU A 455 10.56 6.59 7.36
C LEU A 455 11.27 5.55 6.49
N SER A 456 12.18 5.98 5.61
CA SER A 456 12.92 5.08 4.72
C SER A 456 13.82 4.12 5.52
N GLY A 457 14.53 4.60 6.54
CA GLY A 457 15.34 3.76 7.42
C GLY A 457 14.50 2.73 8.19
N THR A 458 13.33 3.13 8.66
CA THR A 458 12.39 2.24 9.37
C THR A 458 11.81 1.18 8.44
N LEU A 459 11.42 1.56 7.21
CA LEU A 459 10.92 0.62 6.20
C LEU A 459 11.97 -0.41 5.80
N LEU A 460 13.23 0.00 5.61
CA LEU A 460 14.34 -0.91 5.34
C LEU A 460 14.61 -1.86 6.51
N GLY A 461 14.57 -1.36 7.74
CA GLY A 461 14.69 -2.18 8.95
C GLY A 461 13.56 -3.20 9.09
N ILE A 462 12.31 -2.80 8.84
CA ILE A 462 11.15 -3.69 8.84
C ILE A 462 11.29 -4.76 7.76
N GLY A 463 11.70 -4.37 6.54
CA GLY A 463 11.93 -5.30 5.44
C GLY A 463 12.93 -6.39 5.82
N GLY A 464 14.05 -6.02 6.45
CA GLY A 464 15.04 -6.97 6.96
C GLY A 464 14.47 -7.94 8.01
N VAL A 465 13.67 -7.44 8.95
CA VAL A 465 13.04 -8.29 9.99
C VAL A 465 11.97 -9.21 9.41
N VAL A 466 11.19 -8.74 8.43
CA VAL A 466 10.17 -9.56 7.73
C VAL A 466 10.82 -10.72 6.99
N VAL A 467 11.97 -10.48 6.35
CA VAL A 467 12.71 -11.54 5.64
C VAL A 467 13.32 -12.55 6.62
N ALA A 468 13.93 -12.08 7.72
CA ALA A 468 14.62 -12.94 8.69
C ALA A 468 13.66 -13.71 9.61
N LEU A 469 12.57 -13.08 10.05
CA LEU A 469 11.60 -13.62 11.01
C LEU A 469 10.15 -13.28 10.57
N PRO A 470 9.58 -13.99 9.59
CA PRO A 470 8.33 -13.58 8.94
C PRO A 470 7.19 -13.31 9.93
N LYS A 471 6.91 -14.21 10.87
CA LYS A 471 5.78 -14.05 11.81
C LYS A 471 5.94 -12.84 12.74
N ILE A 472 7.13 -12.61 13.29
CA ILE A 472 7.44 -11.47 14.17
C ILE A 472 7.51 -10.19 13.34
N GLY A 473 8.07 -10.26 12.14
CA GLY A 473 8.17 -9.15 11.21
C GLY A 473 6.82 -8.56 10.82
N TYR A 474 5.81 -9.38 10.57
CA TYR A 474 4.46 -8.91 10.26
C TYR A 474 3.81 -8.16 11.45
N ILE A 475 3.97 -8.67 12.67
CA ILE A 475 3.43 -8.03 13.89
C ILE A 475 4.11 -6.68 14.12
N LEU A 476 5.44 -6.65 14.11
CA LEU A 476 6.21 -5.43 14.30
C LEU A 476 5.97 -4.43 13.18
N GLY A 477 5.94 -4.91 11.93
CA GLY A 477 5.63 -4.11 10.74
C GLY A 477 4.26 -3.45 10.82
N SER A 478 3.24 -4.17 11.26
CA SER A 478 1.88 -3.64 11.43
C SER A 478 1.83 -2.54 12.50
N PHE A 479 2.50 -2.75 13.64
CA PHE A 479 2.60 -1.73 14.69
C PHE A 479 3.27 -0.46 14.19
N LEU A 480 4.44 -0.60 13.56
CA LEU A 480 5.22 0.51 13.02
C LEU A 480 4.46 1.24 11.90
N PHE A 481 3.74 0.51 11.05
CA PHE A 481 2.88 1.12 10.04
C PHE A 481 1.81 2.01 10.68
N GLY A 482 1.10 1.51 11.69
CA GLY A 482 0.12 2.32 12.44
C GLY A 482 0.75 3.55 13.09
N ALA A 483 1.93 3.40 13.67
CA ALA A 483 2.70 4.49 14.26
C ALA A 483 3.12 5.54 13.22
N LEU A 484 3.59 5.11 12.05
CA LEU A 484 3.98 5.99 10.95
C LEU A 484 2.79 6.77 10.40
N VAL A 485 1.64 6.11 10.23
CA VAL A 485 0.40 6.79 9.83
C VAL A 485 0.03 7.87 10.83
N ALA A 486 0.06 7.58 12.14
CA ALA A 486 -0.22 8.59 13.17
C ALA A 486 0.78 9.75 13.10
N TYR A 487 2.05 9.46 12.96
CA TYR A 487 3.11 10.45 12.87
C TYR A 487 2.97 11.34 11.64
N GLN A 488 2.72 10.76 10.46
CA GLN A 488 2.53 11.52 9.21
C GLN A 488 1.41 12.55 9.33
N PHE A 489 0.29 12.19 9.97
CA PHE A 489 -0.88 13.06 10.07
C PHE A 489 -0.91 13.97 11.29
N ARG A 490 -0.06 13.71 12.29
CA ARG A 490 -0.05 14.46 13.55
C ARG A 490 1.30 14.99 13.99
N SER A 491 2.32 14.96 13.12
CA SER A 491 3.64 15.52 13.43
C SER A 491 3.59 17.04 13.72
N TYR A 492 2.59 17.75 13.20
CA TYR A 492 2.35 19.14 13.51
C TYR A 492 2.04 19.38 15.01
N GLU A 493 1.46 18.39 15.70
CA GLU A 493 1.23 18.45 17.16
C GLU A 493 2.54 18.53 17.97
N LEU A 494 3.69 18.29 17.34
CA LEU A 494 4.99 18.43 17.99
C LEU A 494 5.46 19.90 18.07
N ALA A 495 4.83 20.82 17.36
CA ALA A 495 5.01 22.23 17.60
C ALA A 495 4.47 22.54 19.00
N VAL A 496 5.21 23.31 19.77
CA VAL A 496 4.86 23.67 21.16
C VAL A 496 4.94 25.17 21.29
N ARG A 497 3.85 25.79 21.68
CA ARG A 497 3.84 27.26 21.97
C ARG A 497 4.70 27.59 23.16
N SER A 498 5.37 28.72 23.10
CA SER A 498 6.02 29.34 24.23
C SER A 498 4.98 29.92 25.21
N PRO A 499 5.35 30.32 26.44
CA PRO A 499 4.43 31.00 27.34
C PRO A 499 3.75 32.22 26.71
N LYS A 500 4.50 33.03 25.95
CA LYS A 500 3.98 34.18 25.22
C LYS A 500 3.00 33.74 24.11
N GLY A 501 3.35 32.70 23.34
CA GLY A 501 2.48 32.16 22.29
C GLY A 501 1.17 31.58 22.85
N SER A 502 1.25 30.87 23.98
CA SER A 502 0.07 30.33 24.67
C SER A 502 -0.80 31.47 25.26
N GLY A 503 -0.18 32.54 25.77
CA GLY A 503 -0.90 33.72 26.25
C GLY A 503 -1.69 34.38 25.11
N GLN A 504 -1.07 34.62 23.99
CA GLN A 504 -1.75 35.16 22.81
C GLN A 504 -2.86 34.24 22.32
N TRP A 505 -2.63 32.93 22.31
CA TRP A 505 -3.67 31.95 21.96
C TRP A 505 -4.90 32.08 22.87
N ILE A 506 -4.69 32.18 24.20
CA ILE A 506 -5.78 32.36 25.19
C ILE A 506 -6.58 33.62 24.90
N GLN A 507 -5.91 34.77 24.66
CA GLN A 507 -6.55 36.04 24.36
C GLN A 507 -7.36 35.96 23.03
N ILE A 508 -6.76 35.39 21.96
CA ILE A 508 -7.41 35.25 20.67
C ILE A 508 -8.64 34.34 20.78
N GLN A 509 -8.53 33.23 21.53
CA GLN A 509 -9.68 32.36 21.79
C GLN A 509 -10.80 33.05 22.58
N GLY A 510 -10.43 33.94 23.48
CA GLY A 510 -11.39 34.80 24.19
C GLY A 510 -12.15 35.72 23.22
N PHE A 511 -11.45 36.32 22.26
CA PHE A 511 -12.05 37.16 21.24
C PHE A 511 -12.86 36.34 20.24
N LYS A 512 -12.39 35.12 19.87
CA LYS A 512 -13.17 34.18 19.06
C LYS A 512 -14.50 33.85 19.71
N LYS A 513 -14.54 33.56 21.00
CA LYS A 513 -15.81 33.35 21.75
C LYS A 513 -16.73 34.57 21.66
N PHE A 514 -16.20 35.78 21.70
CA PHE A 514 -17.00 36.98 21.50
C PHE A 514 -17.62 37.02 20.10
N ILE A 515 -16.83 36.80 19.06
CA ILE A 515 -17.36 36.76 17.68
C ILE A 515 -18.46 35.69 17.55
N GLN A 516 -18.25 34.49 18.08
CA GLN A 516 -19.19 33.36 18.04
C GLN A 516 -20.52 33.63 18.78
N THR A 517 -20.47 34.46 19.81
CA THR A 517 -21.63 34.79 20.63
C THR A 517 -22.15 36.20 20.37
N SER A 518 -21.62 36.89 19.35
CA SER A 518 -22.02 38.25 19.02
C SER A 518 -23.48 38.33 18.59
N GLU A 519 -24.14 39.39 19.02
CA GLU A 519 -25.51 39.79 18.65
C GLU A 519 -25.47 41.09 17.84
N ALA A 520 -26.57 41.46 17.18
CA ALA A 520 -26.71 42.68 16.37
C ALA A 520 -26.15 43.94 17.06
N LYS A 521 -26.45 44.12 18.38
CA LYS A 521 -25.93 45.23 19.17
C LYS A 521 -24.41 45.32 19.25
N HIS A 522 -23.71 44.19 19.16
CA HIS A 522 -22.25 44.16 19.19
C HIS A 522 -21.66 44.63 17.87
N VAL A 523 -22.28 44.27 16.77
CA VAL A 523 -21.93 44.73 15.41
C VAL A 523 -22.18 46.24 15.29
N GLU A 524 -23.33 46.72 15.77
CA GLU A 524 -23.66 48.15 15.82
C GLU A 524 -22.66 48.95 16.62
N ARG A 525 -22.24 48.41 17.79
CA ARG A 525 -21.22 49.05 18.59
C ARG A 525 -19.87 49.08 17.89
N ALA A 526 -19.47 47.95 17.26
CA ALA A 526 -18.23 47.87 16.51
C ALA A 526 -18.16 48.87 15.37
N ALA A 527 -19.30 49.12 14.69
CA ALA A 527 -19.41 50.13 13.66
C ALA A 527 -19.24 51.56 14.25
N LYS A 528 -19.95 51.87 15.32
CA LYS A 528 -19.85 53.17 16.04
C LYS A 528 -18.45 53.45 16.53
N ASP A 529 -17.73 52.42 16.98
CA ASP A 529 -16.35 52.51 17.47
C ASP A 529 -15.32 52.51 16.30
N GLY A 530 -15.75 52.46 15.01
CA GLY A 530 -14.89 52.39 13.81
C GLY A 530 -14.10 51.08 13.69
N LYS A 531 -14.54 50.00 14.38
CA LYS A 531 -13.85 48.72 14.46
C LYS A 531 -14.48 47.61 13.61
N LEU A 532 -15.58 47.88 12.91
CA LEU A 532 -16.32 46.86 12.18
C LEU A 532 -15.46 46.14 11.15
N ARG A 533 -14.68 46.87 10.36
CA ARG A 533 -13.78 46.29 9.35
C ARG A 533 -12.68 45.42 9.97
N LEU A 534 -12.07 45.90 11.06
CA LEU A 534 -11.05 45.14 11.80
C LEU A 534 -11.62 43.85 12.37
N TYR A 535 -12.83 43.92 12.98
CA TYR A 535 -13.48 42.70 13.52
C TYR A 535 -13.91 41.75 12.43
N THR A 536 -14.27 42.26 11.24
CA THR A 536 -14.52 41.42 10.08
C THR A 536 -13.27 40.67 9.62
N ALA A 537 -12.10 41.32 9.56
CA ALA A 537 -10.85 40.66 9.23
C ALA A 537 -10.48 39.57 10.27
N TRP A 538 -10.76 39.83 11.54
CA TRP A 538 -10.61 38.82 12.60
C TRP A 538 -11.63 37.68 12.47
N ALA A 539 -12.87 37.95 12.09
CA ALA A 539 -13.89 36.93 11.86
C ALA A 539 -13.48 35.98 10.73
N VAL A 540 -12.90 36.52 9.65
CA VAL A 540 -12.30 35.70 8.58
C VAL A 540 -11.12 34.88 9.12
N ALA A 541 -10.18 35.52 9.82
CA ALA A 541 -9.00 34.87 10.38
C ALA A 541 -9.32 33.69 11.32
N LEU A 542 -10.41 33.79 12.05
CA LEU A 542 -10.85 32.81 13.04
C LEU A 542 -11.88 31.81 12.50
N GLY A 543 -12.26 31.89 11.20
CA GLY A 543 -13.24 31.01 10.56
C GLY A 543 -14.68 31.26 11.03
N GLU A 544 -14.99 32.48 11.52
CA GLU A 544 -16.32 32.85 12.06
C GLU A 544 -17.07 33.88 11.20
N ILE A 545 -16.64 34.09 9.97
CA ILE A 545 -17.22 35.09 9.06
C ILE A 545 -18.69 34.82 8.74
N ASP A 546 -19.11 33.57 8.71
CA ASP A 546 -20.49 33.19 8.49
C ASP A 546 -21.42 33.71 9.58
N HIS A 547 -21.03 33.49 10.84
CA HIS A 547 -21.78 33.99 11.99
C HIS A 547 -21.76 35.51 12.03
N TRP A 548 -20.57 36.13 11.86
CA TRP A 548 -20.41 37.58 11.84
C TRP A 548 -21.26 38.27 10.76
N SER A 549 -21.26 37.73 9.54
CA SER A 549 -22.07 38.27 8.43
C SER A 549 -23.58 38.11 8.67
N LYS A 550 -24.03 37.00 9.28
CA LYS A 550 -25.44 36.83 9.67
C LYS A 550 -25.86 37.84 10.74
N THR A 551 -24.97 38.08 11.71
CA THR A 551 -25.21 39.05 12.78
C THR A 551 -25.26 40.49 12.23
N LEU A 552 -24.41 40.80 11.25
CA LEU A 552 -24.48 42.08 10.52
C LEU A 552 -25.84 42.26 9.84
N LYS A 553 -26.33 41.25 9.12
CA LYS A 553 -27.63 41.31 8.43
C LYS A 553 -28.80 41.50 9.41
N ALA A 554 -28.66 41.04 10.65
CA ALA A 554 -29.66 41.23 11.70
C ALA A 554 -29.55 42.61 12.41
N SER A 555 -28.50 43.37 12.16
CA SER A 555 -28.27 44.69 12.73
C SER A 555 -28.88 45.79 11.89
N LYS A 556 -29.09 46.98 12.48
CA LYS A 556 -29.61 48.17 11.77
C LYS A 556 -28.55 48.92 10.96
N ILE A 557 -27.28 48.53 11.04
CA ILE A 557 -26.15 49.20 10.39
C ILE A 557 -26.28 49.24 8.88
N MET A 558 -26.93 48.25 8.27
CA MET A 558 -27.16 48.22 6.83
C MET A 558 -28.18 49.27 6.33
N GLU A 559 -28.96 49.84 7.23
CA GLU A 559 -29.95 50.89 6.95
C GLU A 559 -29.37 52.29 7.15
N GLU A 560 -28.18 52.39 7.79
CA GLU A 560 -27.55 53.67 8.13
C GLU A 560 -26.50 54.04 7.05
N PRO A 561 -26.69 55.17 6.29
CA PRO A 561 -25.77 55.58 5.23
C PRO A 561 -24.34 55.84 5.68
N ASP A 562 -24.16 56.29 6.93
CA ASP A 562 -22.86 56.60 7.50
C ASP A 562 -21.91 55.41 7.61
N TYR A 563 -22.45 54.17 7.55
CA TYR A 563 -21.69 52.90 7.65
C TYR A 563 -21.75 52.11 6.34
N GLU A 564 -22.16 52.68 5.23
CA GLU A 564 -22.29 51.97 3.94
C GLU A 564 -20.99 51.29 3.53
N ASP A 565 -19.88 51.99 3.60
CA ASP A 565 -18.56 51.45 3.27
C ASP A 565 -18.14 50.27 4.18
N ASP A 566 -18.54 50.28 5.43
CA ASP A 566 -18.17 49.28 6.42
C ASP A 566 -18.96 47.96 6.25
N TRP A 567 -20.27 48.06 6.04
CA TRP A 567 -21.07 46.86 5.79
C TRP A 567 -20.84 46.30 4.38
N VAL A 568 -20.54 47.14 3.38
CA VAL A 568 -20.14 46.71 2.03
C VAL A 568 -18.83 45.93 2.13
N PHE A 569 -17.84 46.44 2.89
CA PHE A 569 -16.60 45.72 3.13
C PHE A 569 -16.86 44.33 3.75
N THR A 570 -17.69 44.24 4.79
CA THR A 570 -18.01 42.96 5.45
C THR A 570 -18.72 42.00 4.50
N SER A 571 -19.64 42.50 3.67
CA SER A 571 -20.34 41.68 2.66
C SER A 571 -19.38 41.16 1.59
N HIS A 572 -18.45 41.99 1.13
CA HIS A 572 -17.43 41.61 0.16
C HIS A 572 -16.42 40.62 0.76
N ALA A 573 -16.02 40.81 2.01
CA ALA A 573 -15.14 39.89 2.72
C ALA A 573 -15.76 38.48 2.82
N TYR A 574 -17.06 38.40 3.13
CA TYR A 574 -17.82 37.16 3.10
C TYR A 574 -17.83 36.47 1.72
N LEU A 575 -18.11 37.23 0.67
CA LEU A 575 -18.13 36.71 -0.70
C LEU A 575 -16.74 36.26 -1.17
N PHE A 576 -15.70 37.01 -0.82
CA PHE A 576 -14.30 36.62 -1.08
C PHE A 576 -13.92 35.35 -0.33
N HIS A 577 -14.30 35.24 0.93
CA HIS A 577 -14.05 34.03 1.72
C HIS A 577 -14.71 32.80 1.08
N SER A 578 -16.00 32.87 0.73
CA SER A 578 -16.74 31.79 0.09
C SER A 578 -16.10 31.39 -1.24
N TYR A 579 -15.73 32.37 -2.08
CA TYR A 579 -15.10 32.12 -3.37
C TYR A 579 -13.71 31.47 -3.24
N SER A 580 -12.89 31.94 -2.33
CA SER A 580 -11.51 31.46 -2.19
C SER A 580 -11.42 30.09 -1.53
N THR A 581 -12.33 29.75 -0.61
CA THR A 581 -12.43 28.40 -0.06
C THR A 581 -12.81 27.35 -1.11
N GLU A 582 -13.67 27.69 -2.05
CA GLU A 582 -14.04 26.78 -3.13
C GLU A 582 -12.93 26.58 -4.17
N ASN A 583 -12.13 27.61 -4.45
CA ASN A 583 -11.23 27.62 -5.60
C ASN A 583 -9.73 27.50 -5.26
N TYR A 584 -9.31 27.85 -4.05
CA TYR A 584 -7.90 27.88 -3.64
C TYR A 584 -7.55 26.98 -2.47
N ASP A 585 -8.53 26.34 -1.81
CA ASP A 585 -8.32 25.38 -0.71
C ASP A 585 -8.10 23.94 -1.15
N THR A 586 -8.12 23.66 -2.45
CA THR A 586 -7.66 22.38 -2.96
C THR A 586 -6.14 22.37 -2.86
N GLU A 587 -5.63 21.87 -1.73
CA GLU A 587 -4.26 21.37 -1.65
C GLU A 587 -4.00 20.50 -2.88
N SER A 588 -3.20 21.06 -3.78
CA SER A 588 -2.46 20.43 -4.87
C SER A 588 -2.64 18.92 -5.00
N ASN A 589 -3.61 18.51 -5.77
CA ASN A 589 -3.61 17.21 -6.42
C ASN A 589 -3.02 17.41 -7.84
N PHE A 590 -1.72 17.64 -7.92
CA PHE A 590 -0.92 17.53 -9.14
C PHE A 590 0.06 16.39 -8.98
N GLY A 591 -0.29 15.26 -9.59
CA GLY A 591 0.60 14.13 -9.80
C GLY A 591 0.01 13.31 -10.94
N GLY A 592 0.45 13.68 -12.17
CA GLY A 592 0.32 12.96 -13.41
C GLY A 592 0.77 11.51 -13.29
N GLY A 593 0.23 10.63 -13.98
CA GLY A 593 -0.13 10.46 -15.34
C GLY A 593 0.94 9.70 -16.10
N GLY A 594 0.60 8.55 -16.67
CA GLY A 594 1.29 7.88 -17.75
C GLY A 594 2.15 6.71 -17.31
N GLY A 595 2.15 5.60 -17.95
CA GLY A 595 1.68 5.14 -19.20
C GLY A 595 2.06 3.68 -19.42
N ASP A 596 1.43 3.12 -20.34
CA ASP A 596 1.38 1.84 -21.02
C ASP A 596 2.65 1.07 -21.31
N GLY A 597 2.42 -0.25 -21.58
CA GLY A 597 3.16 -1.12 -22.47
C GLY A 597 3.41 -2.49 -21.84
N GLY A 598 2.94 -3.64 -22.29
CA GLY A 598 2.60 -4.11 -23.60
C GLY A 598 3.57 -5.21 -24.07
N GLY A 599 3.05 -6.43 -24.40
CA GLY A 599 3.72 -7.47 -25.20
C GLY A 599 4.34 -8.62 -24.39
N GLY A 600 4.14 -9.89 -24.63
CA GLY A 600 3.71 -10.60 -25.77
C GLY A 600 4.67 -11.74 -26.15
N GLY A 601 4.19 -12.99 -26.32
CA GLY A 601 4.84 -14.08 -27.04
C GLY A 601 5.64 -15.05 -26.17
N GLY A 602 5.51 -16.34 -26.22
CA GLY A 602 5.01 -17.33 -27.10
C GLY A 602 5.97 -18.49 -27.19
N GLY A 603 5.48 -19.72 -27.11
CA GLY A 603 6.07 -20.86 -27.78
C GLY A 603 6.62 -22.00 -26.94
N GLY A 604 5.97 -23.13 -26.98
CA GLY A 604 6.53 -24.39 -27.37
C GLY A 604 6.71 -25.49 -26.34
N GLY A 605 5.81 -26.37 -26.22
CA GLY A 605 5.78 -27.80 -26.39
C GLY A 605 6.65 -28.66 -25.45
N GLY A 606 6.01 -29.38 -24.54
CA GLY A 606 6.54 -30.52 -23.82
C GLY A 606 5.47 -31.06 -22.89
N GLY A 607 5.14 -32.34 -22.97
CA GLY A 607 4.15 -33.02 -22.18
C GLY A 607 4.26 -32.69 -20.72
N GLY A 608 3.15 -32.28 -20.11
CA GLY A 608 3.16 -31.71 -18.81
C GLY A 608 1.97 -32.12 -17.95
N GLY A 609 1.95 -31.70 -16.76
CA GLY A 609 0.88 -31.83 -15.80
C GLY A 609 0.67 -30.52 -15.04
N GLY A 610 -0.56 -30.28 -14.62
CA GLY A 610 -0.88 -29.09 -13.86
C GLY A 610 -2.27 -29.16 -13.27
N GLY A 611 -2.73 -28.08 -12.63
CA GLY A 611 -4.10 -27.91 -12.21
C GLY A 611 -4.97 -27.48 -13.38
N TRP A 612 -6.26 -27.70 -13.24
CA TRP A 612 -7.27 -27.27 -14.18
C TRP A 612 -8.51 -26.75 -13.45
#